data_e3b56eef0f1689ea59123999ad2f457c
#
_entry.id   e3b56eef0f1689ea59123999ad2f457c
#
_cell.length_a   1.000
_cell.length_b   1.000
_cell.length_c   1.000
_cell.angle_alpha   90.00
_cell.angle_beta   90.00
_cell.angle_gamma   90.00
#
_symmetry.space_group_name_H-M   'P 1'
#
loop_
_entity.id
_entity.type
_entity.pdbx_description
1 polymer ?
#
loop_
_entity_poly.entity_id
_entity_poly.type
_entity_poly.pdbx_seq_one_letter_code
_entity_poly.pdbx_strand_id
1 'polypeptide(L)'
;MGWKETYENRKCTPQDAVNLIKSGDRVIFGHCICEPTVLVDAMVANADAYRDVTITHMVSLGTGEYTKPEYKDNFRFEGIFCGAGTRKSVEQGHGDFMPVYFNEVPVWIRRGLLNFDVCMVMLSPPNEKGYCNLGVESGYTYQAIKSAKTVIAQINSNLPSTYGDTCIHVDEIDAFVEADTPLFESAPAKIGEVETAIGKHCATLIEDGATLQLGIGAIPDAVLAELKDRKNLGIHSEMIADGVIDLVEAGAINCSEKTLHNGKMIVTFLMGTKRLYDFAHNNPMLVLKPVDYVNNPAVVAKNNNMVSINSALQVDFMGQVVACSIGTKQFSGVGGQVDFVRGVAMAEDGKGISIIAMPSVTKKKDGTIISKITPYIDHGAAVTTNRYDVDYIVTEYGIARMKGKNLKDRARALINIAHPDVREGLKDEFANRFNAAF
;
A
#
# COMPACT_ATOMS: atom_id res chain seq x y z
N MET A 1 27.28 18.80 22.47
CA MET A 1 27.44 17.33 22.48
C MET A 1 27.57 16.91 21.02
N GLY A 2 28.54 16.11 20.64
CA GLY A 2 28.66 15.62 19.26
C GLY A 2 27.65 14.49 19.04
N TRP A 3 27.22 14.27 17.78
CA TRP A 3 26.23 13.25 17.47
C TRP A 3 26.59 11.83 17.98
N LYS A 4 27.89 11.48 18.01
CA LYS A 4 28.35 10.19 18.56
C LYS A 4 28.06 10.06 20.06
N GLU A 5 28.29 11.14 20.81
CA GLU A 5 28.00 11.17 22.24
C GLU A 5 26.49 11.11 22.50
N THR A 6 25.68 11.82 21.69
CA THR A 6 24.20 11.71 21.73
C THR A 6 23.75 10.28 21.51
N TYR A 7 24.26 9.63 20.45
CA TYR A 7 23.91 8.25 20.11
C TYR A 7 24.25 7.27 21.23
N GLU A 8 25.50 7.31 21.73
CA GLU A 8 25.94 6.41 22.81
C GLU A 8 25.15 6.62 24.10
N ASN A 9 24.87 7.88 24.48
CA ASN A 9 24.15 8.19 25.72
C ASN A 9 22.64 7.79 25.67
N ARG A 10 22.06 7.66 24.47
CA ARG A 10 20.66 7.26 24.28
C ARG A 10 20.48 5.78 23.94
N LYS A 11 21.57 5.01 23.86
CA LYS A 11 21.48 3.54 23.73
C LYS A 11 20.92 2.92 24.99
N CYS A 12 20.01 1.99 24.80
CA CYS A 12 19.39 1.27 25.92
C CYS A 12 18.91 -0.12 25.49
N THR A 13 18.45 -0.90 26.45
CA THR A 13 17.80 -2.19 26.17
C THR A 13 16.41 -2.00 25.58
N PRO A 14 15.84 -2.99 24.87
CA PRO A 14 14.46 -2.93 24.42
C PRO A 14 13.47 -2.63 25.54
N GLN A 15 13.70 -3.23 26.73
CA GLN A 15 12.85 -3.02 27.90
C GLN A 15 12.91 -1.57 28.42
N ASP A 16 14.11 -0.99 28.49
CA ASP A 16 14.26 0.41 28.93
C ASP A 16 13.61 1.38 27.94
N ALA A 17 13.75 1.10 26.64
CA ALA A 17 13.16 1.92 25.59
C ALA A 17 11.63 1.95 25.68
N VAL A 18 10.97 0.79 25.86
CA VAL A 18 9.51 0.72 25.95
C VAL A 18 8.96 1.24 27.27
N ASN A 19 9.78 1.41 28.31
CA ASN A 19 9.39 2.10 29.56
C ASN A 19 9.13 3.61 29.33
N LEU A 20 9.51 4.17 28.18
CA LEU A 20 9.15 5.54 27.79
C LEU A 20 7.66 5.66 27.42
N ILE A 21 7.01 4.55 27.08
CA ILE A 21 5.57 4.50 26.79
C ILE A 21 4.78 4.57 28.11
N LYS A 22 3.72 5.37 28.14
CA LYS A 22 2.86 5.56 29.31
C LYS A 22 1.44 5.11 29.03
N SER A 23 0.70 4.76 30.07
CA SER A 23 -0.73 4.51 29.94
C SER A 23 -1.46 5.70 29.33
N GLY A 24 -2.34 5.44 28.37
CA GLY A 24 -3.09 6.44 27.61
C GLY A 24 -2.34 7.03 26.42
N ASP A 25 -1.07 6.68 26.19
CA ASP A 25 -0.32 7.15 25.03
C ASP A 25 -0.89 6.61 23.71
N ARG A 26 -0.72 7.38 22.65
CA ARG A 26 -0.93 6.98 21.28
C ARG A 26 0.42 6.65 20.64
N VAL A 27 0.60 5.41 20.25
CA VAL A 27 1.84 4.88 19.66
C VAL A 27 1.63 4.63 18.18
N ILE A 28 2.53 5.13 17.34
CA ILE A 28 2.58 4.82 15.92
C ILE A 28 3.85 4.03 15.59
N PHE A 29 3.73 3.05 14.67
CA PHE A 29 4.86 2.27 14.19
C PHE A 29 5.27 2.67 12.78
N GLY A 30 6.55 2.45 12.43
CA GLY A 30 6.98 2.26 11.07
C GLY A 30 6.20 1.10 10.45
N HIS A 31 5.90 1.16 9.15
CA HIS A 31 5.03 0.15 8.54
C HIS A 31 5.77 -0.81 7.61
N CYS A 32 5.11 -1.90 7.23
CA CYS A 32 5.64 -2.95 6.38
C CYS A 32 6.96 -3.51 6.91
N ILE A 33 7.99 -3.51 6.07
CA ILE A 33 9.33 -4.04 6.35
C ILE A 33 10.00 -3.29 7.52
N CYS A 34 9.65 -2.02 7.71
CA CYS A 34 10.22 -1.16 8.76
C CYS A 34 9.45 -1.19 10.09
N GLU A 35 8.57 -2.18 10.30
CA GLU A 35 8.02 -2.45 11.62
C GLU A 35 9.13 -2.82 12.60
N PRO A 36 9.29 -2.09 13.73
CA PRO A 36 10.36 -2.35 14.69
C PRO A 36 10.00 -3.52 15.61
N THR A 37 10.08 -4.73 15.10
CA THR A 37 9.55 -5.95 15.73
C THR A 37 10.10 -6.20 17.13
N VAL A 38 11.39 -5.91 17.37
CA VAL A 38 11.99 -6.07 18.70
C VAL A 38 11.37 -5.11 19.73
N LEU A 39 11.06 -3.90 19.32
CA LEU A 39 10.37 -2.92 20.18
C LEU A 39 8.91 -3.30 20.41
N VAL A 40 8.22 -3.78 19.37
CA VAL A 40 6.83 -4.24 19.47
C VAL A 40 6.74 -5.44 20.43
N ASP A 41 7.63 -6.41 20.30
CA ASP A 41 7.70 -7.58 21.19
C ASP A 41 8.01 -7.18 22.64
N ALA A 42 8.96 -6.26 22.84
CA ALA A 42 9.28 -5.74 24.18
C ALA A 42 8.09 -4.98 24.80
N MET A 43 7.36 -4.18 24.01
CA MET A 43 6.16 -3.48 24.45
C MET A 43 5.07 -4.48 24.89
N VAL A 44 4.82 -5.52 24.11
CA VAL A 44 3.85 -6.57 24.48
C VAL A 44 4.30 -7.33 25.73
N ALA A 45 5.58 -7.67 25.83
CA ALA A 45 6.12 -8.31 27.03
C ALA A 45 6.00 -7.45 28.29
N ASN A 46 5.92 -6.12 28.14
CA ASN A 46 5.73 -5.15 29.22
C ASN A 46 4.25 -4.74 29.44
N ALA A 47 3.30 -5.47 28.87
CA ALA A 47 1.89 -5.09 28.84
C ALA A 47 1.29 -4.72 30.21
N ASP A 48 1.71 -5.42 31.27
CA ASP A 48 1.21 -5.15 32.64
C ASP A 48 1.49 -3.73 33.15
N ALA A 49 2.49 -3.05 32.58
CA ALA A 49 2.82 -1.66 32.90
C ALA A 49 1.85 -0.63 32.24
N TYR A 50 1.04 -1.07 31.28
CA TYR A 50 0.22 -0.18 30.47
C TYR A 50 -1.27 -0.36 30.70
N ARG A 51 -2.02 0.73 30.50
CA ARG A 51 -3.48 0.76 30.37
C ARG A 51 -3.85 1.73 29.25
N ASP A 52 -4.80 1.35 28.41
CA ASP A 52 -5.37 2.17 27.33
C ASP A 52 -4.34 2.77 26.37
N VAL A 53 -3.27 2.03 26.04
CA VAL A 53 -2.32 2.46 25.00
C VAL A 53 -2.95 2.22 23.64
N THR A 54 -3.11 3.27 22.84
CA THR A 54 -3.64 3.18 21.48
C THR A 54 -2.51 2.95 20.49
N ILE A 55 -2.61 1.88 19.71
CA ILE A 55 -1.62 1.50 18.67
C ILE A 55 -2.19 1.80 17.29
N THR A 56 -1.45 2.58 16.52
CA THR A 56 -1.81 2.95 15.15
C THR A 56 -0.67 2.58 14.18
N HIS A 57 -1.03 1.97 13.07
CA HIS A 57 -0.13 1.74 11.94
C HIS A 57 -0.94 1.47 10.66
N MET A 58 -0.26 1.47 9.51
CA MET A 58 -0.88 1.07 8.25
C MET A 58 -0.76 -0.45 8.06
N VAL A 59 0.28 -0.96 7.46
CA VAL A 59 0.51 -2.38 7.27
C VAL A 59 1.51 -2.88 8.31
N SER A 60 1.11 -3.85 9.12
CA SER A 60 1.98 -4.62 10.01
C SER A 60 2.22 -5.99 9.39
N LEU A 61 3.46 -6.43 9.40
CA LEU A 61 3.90 -7.76 8.98
C LEU A 61 4.25 -8.65 10.18
N GLY A 62 4.26 -8.08 11.38
CA GLY A 62 4.42 -8.80 12.64
C GLY A 62 3.19 -9.61 13.02
N THR A 63 3.27 -10.27 14.17
CA THR A 63 2.21 -11.19 14.65
C THR A 63 0.93 -10.48 15.09
N GLY A 64 0.99 -9.17 15.42
CA GLY A 64 -0.14 -8.43 15.96
C GLY A 64 -0.57 -8.87 17.36
N GLU A 65 0.36 -9.40 18.17
CA GLU A 65 0.10 -9.92 19.51
C GLU A 65 -0.67 -8.94 20.42
N TYR A 66 -0.37 -7.64 20.33
CA TYR A 66 -1.07 -6.57 21.06
C TYR A 66 -2.58 -6.48 20.76
N THR A 67 -3.06 -7.14 19.68
CA THR A 67 -4.48 -7.17 19.31
C THR A 67 -5.25 -8.34 19.94
N LYS A 68 -4.59 -9.22 20.66
CA LYS A 68 -5.23 -10.38 21.27
C LYS A 68 -6.17 -9.97 22.43
N PRO A 69 -7.25 -10.73 22.67
CA PRO A 69 -8.23 -10.41 23.71
C PRO A 69 -7.66 -10.29 25.13
N GLU A 70 -6.57 -11.01 25.44
CA GLU A 70 -5.89 -10.93 26.74
C GLU A 70 -5.30 -9.55 27.04
N TYR A 71 -4.99 -8.77 25.99
CA TYR A 71 -4.38 -7.44 26.13
C TYR A 71 -5.39 -6.29 25.96
N LYS A 72 -6.69 -6.55 25.93
CA LYS A 72 -7.74 -5.57 25.64
C LYS A 72 -7.77 -4.34 26.60
N ASP A 73 -7.30 -4.53 27.83
CA ASP A 73 -7.24 -3.45 28.83
C ASP A 73 -5.88 -2.70 28.80
N ASN A 74 -4.91 -3.24 28.07
CA ASN A 74 -3.56 -2.69 27.93
C ASN A 74 -3.42 -1.92 26.62
N PHE A 75 -3.88 -2.53 25.50
CA PHE A 75 -3.74 -2.01 24.16
C PHE A 75 -5.06 -1.93 23.43
N ARG A 76 -5.23 -0.87 22.63
CA ARG A 76 -6.31 -0.68 21.70
C ARG A 76 -5.74 -0.45 20.30
N PHE A 77 -6.14 -1.26 19.33
CA PHE A 77 -5.74 -1.06 17.95
C PHE A 77 -6.69 -0.09 17.25
N GLU A 78 -6.15 0.99 16.67
CA GLU A 78 -6.83 1.92 15.77
C GLU A 78 -6.05 2.01 14.46
N GLY A 79 -6.32 1.08 13.53
CA GLY A 79 -5.57 0.95 12.30
C GLY A 79 -6.09 1.83 11.18
N ILE A 80 -5.19 2.35 10.37
CA ILE A 80 -5.50 2.99 9.08
C ILE A 80 -5.47 1.99 7.92
N PHE A 81 -5.14 0.74 8.23
CA PHE A 81 -5.20 -0.42 7.36
C PHE A 81 -5.32 -1.69 8.21
N CYS A 82 -6.07 -2.69 7.74
CA CYS A 82 -6.22 -3.98 8.41
C CYS A 82 -5.42 -5.05 7.68
N GLY A 83 -4.38 -5.58 8.30
CA GLY A 83 -3.58 -6.70 7.82
C GLY A 83 -4.00 -8.04 8.43
N ALA A 84 -3.27 -9.10 8.12
CA ALA A 84 -3.56 -10.46 8.61
C ALA A 84 -3.56 -10.52 10.15
N GLY A 85 -2.63 -9.84 10.82
CA GLY A 85 -2.51 -9.83 12.28
C GLY A 85 -3.59 -9.00 12.99
N THR A 86 -4.27 -8.07 12.29
CA THR A 86 -5.16 -7.11 12.94
C THR A 86 -6.64 -7.21 12.56
N ARG A 87 -6.97 -7.86 11.42
CA ARG A 87 -8.39 -8.00 10.95
C ARG A 87 -9.31 -8.59 11.99
N LYS A 88 -8.82 -9.64 12.69
CA LYS A 88 -9.61 -10.36 13.68
C LYS A 88 -9.99 -9.48 14.87
N SER A 89 -9.11 -8.60 15.31
CA SER A 89 -9.41 -7.68 16.41
C SER A 89 -10.51 -6.69 16.06
N VAL A 90 -10.50 -6.16 14.83
CA VAL A 90 -11.56 -5.27 14.33
C VAL A 90 -12.88 -6.02 14.19
N GLU A 91 -12.87 -7.24 13.63
CA GLU A 91 -14.07 -8.08 13.50
C GLU A 91 -14.68 -8.44 14.87
N GLN A 92 -13.87 -8.61 15.90
CA GLN A 92 -14.26 -8.94 17.26
C GLN A 92 -14.57 -7.73 18.17
N GLY A 93 -14.37 -6.49 17.67
CA GLY A 93 -14.62 -5.27 18.44
C GLY A 93 -13.54 -4.93 19.47
N HIS A 94 -12.35 -5.52 19.38
CA HIS A 94 -11.19 -5.18 20.22
C HIS A 94 -10.29 -4.11 19.58
N GLY A 95 -10.46 -3.89 18.30
CA GLY A 95 -9.80 -2.85 17.53
C GLY A 95 -10.81 -2.11 16.66
N ASP A 96 -10.35 -1.07 16.00
CA ASP A 96 -11.17 -0.27 15.10
C ASP A 96 -10.38 0.10 13.84
N PHE A 97 -11.09 0.55 12.81
CA PHE A 97 -10.53 0.99 11.54
C PHE A 97 -10.86 2.46 11.32
N MET A 98 -9.83 3.25 11.02
CA MET A 98 -9.94 4.67 10.72
C MET A 98 -9.86 4.86 9.19
N PRO A 99 -10.97 5.22 8.53
CA PRO A 99 -10.96 5.50 7.09
C PRO A 99 -10.21 6.80 6.81
N VAL A 100 -9.15 6.68 6.03
CA VAL A 100 -8.32 7.81 5.57
C VAL A 100 -7.66 7.46 4.25
N TYR A 101 -7.50 8.41 3.34
CA TYR A 101 -6.65 8.24 2.17
C TYR A 101 -5.18 8.25 2.57
N PHE A 102 -4.38 7.38 1.97
CA PHE A 102 -3.01 7.21 2.45
C PHE A 102 -2.18 8.49 2.31
N ASN A 103 -2.38 9.26 1.25
CA ASN A 103 -1.71 10.57 1.09
C ASN A 103 -2.08 11.58 2.18
N GLU A 104 -3.22 11.43 2.84
CA GLU A 104 -3.69 12.38 3.86
C GLU A 104 -3.09 12.11 5.25
N VAL A 105 -2.55 10.91 5.52
CA VAL A 105 -2.04 10.54 6.85
C VAL A 105 -0.97 11.53 7.35
N PRO A 106 0.11 11.85 6.60
CA PRO A 106 1.07 12.87 7.06
C PRO A 106 0.44 14.26 7.21
N VAL A 107 -0.55 14.59 6.39
CA VAL A 107 -1.28 15.87 6.48
C VAL A 107 -2.08 15.95 7.78
N TRP A 108 -2.78 14.86 8.14
CA TRP A 108 -3.53 14.81 9.39
C TRP A 108 -2.62 14.90 10.61
N ILE A 109 -1.44 14.26 10.56
CA ILE A 109 -0.41 14.38 11.61
C ILE A 109 0.03 15.85 11.74
N ARG A 110 0.42 16.52 10.65
CA ARG A 110 0.84 17.92 10.67
C ARG A 110 -0.25 18.89 11.14
N ARG A 111 -1.52 18.59 10.86
CA ARG A 111 -2.66 19.41 11.25
C ARG A 111 -3.17 19.11 12.67
N GLY A 112 -2.60 18.13 13.36
CA GLY A 112 -3.01 17.73 14.70
C GLY A 112 -4.35 16.99 14.75
N LEU A 113 -4.84 16.46 13.62
CA LEU A 113 -6.00 15.55 13.59
C LEU A 113 -5.61 14.15 14.09
N LEU A 114 -4.36 13.73 13.81
CA LEU A 114 -3.72 12.57 14.38
C LEU A 114 -2.50 13.02 15.17
N ASN A 115 -2.52 12.76 16.46
CA ASN A 115 -1.40 13.08 17.37
C ASN A 115 -0.85 11.79 17.95
N PHE A 116 0.45 11.69 18.03
CA PHE A 116 1.14 10.54 18.59
C PHE A 116 2.08 10.99 19.71
N ASP A 117 2.03 10.28 20.83
CA ASP A 117 2.93 10.48 21.94
C ASP A 117 4.27 9.79 21.68
N VAL A 118 4.21 8.59 21.10
CA VAL A 118 5.39 7.78 20.83
C VAL A 118 5.38 7.31 19.37
N CYS A 119 6.53 7.44 18.70
CA CYS A 119 6.81 6.86 17.40
C CYS A 119 7.89 5.79 17.54
N MET A 120 7.59 4.53 17.22
CA MET A 120 8.56 3.43 17.19
C MET A 120 8.92 3.11 15.74
N VAL A 121 10.22 3.14 15.42
CA VAL A 121 10.71 3.01 14.03
C VAL A 121 11.89 2.06 13.94
N MET A 122 12.12 1.51 12.74
CA MET A 122 13.35 0.80 12.40
C MET A 122 14.20 1.70 11.51
N LEU A 123 15.48 1.86 11.85
CA LEU A 123 16.44 2.71 11.14
C LEU A 123 17.76 1.98 10.92
N SER A 124 18.51 2.38 9.90
CA SER A 124 19.89 1.94 9.74
C SER A 124 20.80 2.54 10.83
N PRO A 125 22.00 1.99 11.07
CA PRO A 125 23.01 2.66 11.86
C PRO A 125 23.32 4.08 11.32
N PRO A 126 23.71 5.02 12.21
CA PRO A 126 24.06 6.36 11.78
C PRO A 126 25.33 6.37 10.90
N ASN A 127 25.31 7.19 9.86
CA ASN A 127 26.45 7.43 9.00
C ASN A 127 27.48 8.37 9.67
N GLU A 128 28.57 8.70 8.96
CA GLU A 128 29.65 9.56 9.48
C GLU A 128 29.20 10.97 9.92
N LYS A 129 28.01 11.40 9.49
CA LYS A 129 27.41 12.71 9.83
C LYS A 129 26.29 12.59 10.87
N GLY A 130 26.02 11.41 11.42
CA GLY A 130 24.98 11.18 12.42
C GLY A 130 23.58 11.00 11.85
N TYR A 131 23.43 10.71 10.55
CA TYR A 131 22.13 10.42 9.95
C TYR A 131 21.89 8.91 9.84
N CYS A 132 20.81 8.46 10.41
CA CYS A 132 20.20 7.16 10.18
C CYS A 132 19.31 7.20 8.92
N ASN A 133 19.06 6.05 8.30
CA ASN A 133 18.20 5.95 7.11
C ASN A 133 16.98 5.08 7.40
N LEU A 134 15.81 5.49 6.92
CA LEU A 134 14.56 4.71 6.98
C LEU A 134 14.61 3.45 6.09
N GLY A 135 15.60 3.33 5.23
CA GLY A 135 15.85 2.15 4.42
C GLY A 135 14.82 1.96 3.32
N VAL A 136 13.82 1.15 3.57
CA VAL A 136 12.87 0.68 2.54
C VAL A 136 11.54 1.43 2.56
N GLU A 137 11.41 2.46 3.39
CA GLU A 137 10.22 3.32 3.42
C GLU A 137 10.54 4.79 3.70
N SER A 138 9.60 5.67 3.38
CA SER A 138 9.47 7.04 3.86
C SER A 138 8.04 7.27 4.37
N GLY A 139 7.05 6.82 3.63
CA GLY A 139 5.64 6.67 4.02
C GLY A 139 5.07 7.85 4.80
N TYR A 140 4.35 7.54 5.84
CA TYR A 140 3.94 8.47 6.89
C TYR A 140 4.98 8.56 8.02
N THR A 141 5.88 7.59 8.10
CA THR A 141 6.83 7.41 9.20
C THR A 141 7.78 8.61 9.32
N TYR A 142 8.23 9.15 8.18
CA TYR A 142 9.02 10.39 8.16
C TYR A 142 8.32 11.53 8.92
N GLN A 143 7.03 11.75 8.66
CA GLN A 143 6.25 12.79 9.34
C GLN A 143 5.95 12.43 10.80
N ALA A 144 5.70 11.14 11.09
CA ALA A 144 5.45 10.68 12.45
C ALA A 144 6.65 10.96 13.37
N ILE A 145 7.87 10.68 12.91
CA ILE A 145 9.12 11.02 13.64
C ILE A 145 9.19 12.51 13.94
N LYS A 146 8.88 13.37 12.96
CA LYS A 146 8.95 14.83 13.12
C LYS A 146 7.90 15.41 14.06
N SER A 147 6.86 14.66 14.41
CA SER A 147 5.69 15.16 15.14
C SER A 147 5.44 14.45 16.46
N ALA A 148 5.93 13.26 16.68
CA ALA A 148 5.80 12.54 17.93
C ALA A 148 6.57 13.25 19.07
N LYS A 149 6.10 13.08 20.31
CA LYS A 149 6.75 13.63 21.50
C LYS A 149 8.01 12.82 21.87
N THR A 150 7.97 11.52 21.62
CA THR A 150 9.06 10.57 21.89
C THR A 150 9.27 9.68 20.67
N VAL A 151 10.52 9.55 20.25
CA VAL A 151 10.92 8.68 19.13
C VAL A 151 11.85 7.59 19.64
N ILE A 152 11.46 6.34 19.44
CA ILE A 152 12.23 5.16 19.81
C ILE A 152 12.65 4.42 18.54
N ALA A 153 13.95 4.20 18.35
CA ALA A 153 14.46 3.56 17.15
C ALA A 153 15.09 2.19 17.43
N GLN A 154 14.62 1.18 16.73
CA GLN A 154 15.36 -0.07 16.54
C GLN A 154 16.39 0.16 15.43
N ILE A 155 17.66 0.00 15.74
CA ILE A 155 18.77 0.14 14.77
C ILE A 155 19.06 -1.24 14.20
N ASN A 156 18.92 -1.35 12.86
CA ASN A 156 19.10 -2.61 12.14
C ASN A 156 20.06 -2.39 10.95
N SER A 157 21.22 -3.02 10.99
CA SER A 157 22.26 -2.92 9.97
C SER A 157 21.87 -3.59 8.63
N ASN A 158 20.81 -4.39 8.62
CA ASN A 158 20.29 -5.01 7.39
C ASN A 158 19.48 -4.04 6.52
N LEU A 159 19.10 -2.85 7.03
CA LEU A 159 18.40 -1.87 6.22
C LEU A 159 19.31 -1.25 5.15
N PRO A 160 18.88 -1.18 3.88
CA PRO A 160 19.63 -0.49 2.85
C PRO A 160 19.66 1.02 3.08
N SER A 161 20.71 1.68 2.65
CA SER A 161 20.72 3.14 2.52
C SER A 161 20.06 3.54 1.19
N THR A 162 19.03 4.37 1.25
CA THR A 162 18.27 4.82 0.08
C THR A 162 18.29 6.33 -0.03
N TYR A 163 18.05 6.83 -1.25
CA TYR A 163 17.99 8.26 -1.52
C TYR A 163 16.56 8.78 -1.35
N GLY A 164 16.46 10.07 -1.01
CA GLY A 164 15.19 10.77 -0.85
C GLY A 164 14.98 11.32 0.56
N ASP A 165 13.71 11.40 0.97
CA ASP A 165 13.33 11.88 2.30
C ASP A 165 13.33 10.70 3.29
N THR A 166 14.51 10.15 3.54
CA THR A 166 14.72 8.93 4.35
C THR A 166 15.72 9.11 5.49
N CYS A 167 16.38 10.28 5.56
CA CYS A 167 17.43 10.54 6.54
C CYS A 167 16.88 11.21 7.80
N ILE A 168 17.20 10.63 8.97
CA ILE A 168 16.82 11.11 10.29
C ILE A 168 18.10 11.32 11.10
N HIS A 169 18.33 12.52 11.64
CA HIS A 169 19.48 12.77 12.47
C HIS A 169 19.31 12.20 13.88
N VAL A 170 20.39 11.72 14.49
CA VAL A 170 20.36 11.12 15.84
C VAL A 170 19.78 12.04 16.91
N ASP A 171 19.86 13.34 16.75
CA ASP A 171 19.28 14.30 17.69
C ASP A 171 17.74 14.25 17.75
N GLU A 172 17.10 13.71 16.72
CA GLU A 172 15.65 13.58 16.61
C GLU A 172 15.10 12.29 17.26
N ILE A 173 15.96 11.47 17.87
CA ILE A 173 15.62 10.16 18.42
C ILE A 173 15.94 10.15 19.91
N ASP A 174 15.00 9.73 20.74
CA ASP A 174 15.13 9.75 22.19
C ASP A 174 15.76 8.49 22.77
N ALA A 175 15.58 7.34 22.12
CA ALA A 175 16.16 6.07 22.54
C ALA A 175 16.56 5.20 21.35
N PHE A 176 17.73 4.55 21.44
CA PHE A 176 18.25 3.62 20.43
C PHE A 176 18.36 2.22 21.01
N VAL A 177 17.82 1.25 20.27
CA VAL A 177 17.98 -0.18 20.57
C VAL A 177 18.69 -0.84 19.39
N GLU A 178 19.94 -1.21 19.57
CA GLU A 178 20.70 -1.93 18.54
C GLU A 178 20.21 -3.39 18.50
N ALA A 179 19.54 -3.76 17.43
CA ALA A 179 19.00 -5.10 17.22
C ALA A 179 18.91 -5.43 15.74
N ASP A 180 19.87 -6.18 15.25
CA ASP A 180 19.86 -6.68 13.89
C ASP A 180 18.85 -7.82 13.75
N THR A 181 17.87 -7.62 12.89
CA THR A 181 16.87 -8.62 12.53
C THR A 181 16.87 -8.83 11.01
N PRO A 182 16.59 -10.04 10.52
CA PRO A 182 16.33 -10.23 9.09
C PRO A 182 15.17 -9.33 8.64
N LEU A 183 15.31 -8.71 7.48
CA LEU A 183 14.20 -7.99 6.88
C LEU A 183 13.16 -9.00 6.38
N PHE A 184 11.89 -8.66 6.54
CA PHE A 184 10.82 -9.49 5.99
C PHE A 184 10.96 -9.58 4.46
N GLU A 185 10.81 -10.79 3.92
CA GLU A 185 10.81 -11.02 2.48
C GLU A 185 9.43 -11.48 2.01
N SER A 186 8.91 -10.79 1.01
CA SER A 186 7.70 -11.18 0.30
C SER A 186 8.09 -11.85 -1.01
N ALA A 187 8.01 -13.16 -1.06
CA ALA A 187 8.29 -13.88 -2.30
C ALA A 187 7.29 -13.48 -3.41
N PRO A 188 7.72 -13.42 -4.68
CA PRO A 188 6.85 -13.18 -5.80
C PRO A 188 5.68 -14.17 -5.82
N ALA A 189 4.50 -13.67 -6.13
CA ALA A 189 3.31 -14.51 -6.19
C ALA A 189 3.36 -15.46 -7.40
N LYS A 190 2.78 -16.65 -7.25
CA LYS A 190 2.66 -17.59 -8.37
C LYS A 190 1.65 -17.04 -9.39
N ILE A 191 2.10 -16.77 -10.58
CA ILE A 191 1.26 -16.33 -11.70
C ILE A 191 0.60 -17.57 -12.33
N GLY A 192 -0.74 -17.56 -12.38
CA GLY A 192 -1.54 -18.59 -13.03
C GLY A 192 -2.03 -18.15 -14.42
N GLU A 193 -2.84 -18.98 -15.06
CA GLU A 193 -3.42 -18.67 -16.39
C GLU A 193 -4.35 -17.45 -16.35
N VAL A 194 -5.12 -17.29 -15.26
CA VAL A 194 -6.03 -16.16 -15.06
C VAL A 194 -5.25 -14.85 -14.97
N GLU A 195 -4.22 -14.81 -14.13
CA GLU A 195 -3.40 -13.62 -13.94
C GLU A 195 -2.61 -13.28 -15.22
N THR A 196 -2.12 -14.30 -15.94
CA THR A 196 -1.46 -14.10 -17.24
C THR A 196 -2.40 -13.48 -18.28
N ALA A 197 -3.65 -13.95 -18.35
CA ALA A 197 -4.64 -13.38 -19.28
C ALA A 197 -4.97 -11.92 -18.92
N ILE A 198 -5.14 -11.62 -17.62
CA ILE A 198 -5.34 -10.26 -17.12
C ILE A 198 -4.12 -9.38 -17.46
N GLY A 199 -2.90 -9.88 -17.21
CA GLY A 199 -1.65 -9.18 -17.51
C GLY A 199 -1.55 -8.79 -19.00
N LYS A 200 -1.86 -9.72 -19.91
CA LYS A 200 -1.90 -9.46 -21.35
C LYS A 200 -2.89 -8.36 -21.71
N HIS A 201 -4.11 -8.40 -21.16
CA HIS A 201 -5.10 -7.36 -21.42
C HIS A 201 -4.64 -6.00 -20.89
N CYS A 202 -4.10 -5.93 -19.67
CA CYS A 202 -3.58 -4.69 -19.11
C CYS A 202 -2.43 -4.12 -19.97
N ALA A 203 -1.50 -4.98 -20.43
CA ALA A 203 -0.36 -4.56 -21.25
C ALA A 203 -0.77 -3.92 -22.57
N THR A 204 -1.95 -4.27 -23.14
CA THR A 204 -2.44 -3.61 -24.35
C THR A 204 -2.83 -2.15 -24.15
N LEU A 205 -3.06 -1.72 -22.91
CA LEU A 205 -3.41 -0.36 -22.53
C LEU A 205 -2.19 0.49 -22.16
N ILE A 206 -0.99 -0.10 -22.12
CA ILE A 206 0.24 0.56 -21.68
C ILE A 206 1.12 0.81 -22.91
N GLU A 207 1.39 2.08 -23.20
CA GLU A 207 2.24 2.50 -24.32
C GLU A 207 3.70 2.66 -23.88
N ASP A 208 4.62 2.77 -24.83
CA ASP A 208 6.00 3.19 -24.59
C ASP A 208 6.00 4.59 -23.92
N GLY A 209 6.97 4.84 -23.04
CA GLY A 209 7.05 6.10 -22.31
C GLY A 209 6.03 6.26 -21.18
N ALA A 210 5.17 5.27 -20.92
CA ALA A 210 4.19 5.33 -19.82
C ALA A 210 4.88 5.42 -18.47
N THR A 211 4.31 6.22 -17.55
CA THR A 211 4.69 6.23 -16.14
C THR A 211 3.73 5.35 -15.35
N LEU A 212 4.25 4.36 -14.61
CA LEU A 212 3.46 3.30 -14.00
C LEU A 212 3.33 3.47 -12.49
N GLN A 213 2.13 3.19 -11.98
CA GLN A 213 1.86 2.81 -10.60
C GLN A 213 1.32 1.38 -10.58
N LEU A 214 1.93 0.55 -9.76
CA LEU A 214 1.58 -0.87 -9.59
C LEU A 214 1.55 -1.21 -8.10
N GLY A 215 0.69 -2.19 -7.74
CA GLY A 215 0.73 -2.83 -6.43
C GLY A 215 1.65 -4.05 -6.40
N ILE A 216 1.37 -4.95 -5.47
CA ILE A 216 2.03 -6.26 -5.32
C ILE A 216 1.04 -7.39 -5.59
N GLY A 217 1.58 -8.58 -5.87
CA GLY A 217 0.81 -9.80 -6.04
C GLY A 217 0.76 -10.29 -7.49
N ALA A 218 0.06 -11.39 -7.72
CA ALA A 218 0.11 -12.12 -8.98
C ALA A 218 -0.33 -11.30 -10.21
N ILE A 219 -1.30 -10.40 -10.07
CA ILE A 219 -1.77 -9.57 -11.20
C ILE A 219 -0.74 -8.50 -11.58
N PRO A 220 -0.23 -7.64 -10.66
CA PRO A 220 0.85 -6.72 -10.99
C PRO A 220 2.09 -7.41 -11.56
N ASP A 221 2.50 -8.56 -10.99
CA ASP A 221 3.64 -9.32 -11.48
C ASP A 221 3.39 -9.87 -12.91
N ALA A 222 2.16 -10.31 -13.20
CA ALA A 222 1.78 -10.75 -14.54
C ALA A 222 1.78 -9.58 -15.54
N VAL A 223 1.34 -8.39 -15.15
CA VAL A 223 1.42 -7.20 -16.01
C VAL A 223 2.87 -6.86 -16.31
N LEU A 224 3.74 -6.80 -15.30
CA LEU A 224 5.17 -6.51 -15.49
C LEU A 224 5.83 -7.53 -16.44
N ALA A 225 5.50 -8.81 -16.31
CA ALA A 225 6.04 -9.84 -17.21
C ALA A 225 5.73 -9.61 -18.70
N GLU A 226 4.58 -8.98 -19.01
CA GLU A 226 4.15 -8.67 -20.39
C GLU A 226 4.70 -7.32 -20.91
N LEU A 227 5.47 -6.57 -20.10
CA LEU A 227 6.00 -5.25 -20.48
C LEU A 227 7.49 -5.25 -20.85
N LYS A 228 8.15 -6.41 -20.94
CA LYS A 228 9.60 -6.51 -21.21
C LYS A 228 10.02 -5.89 -22.53
N ASP A 229 9.14 -5.89 -23.54
CA ASP A 229 9.40 -5.32 -24.86
C ASP A 229 9.04 -3.83 -24.97
N ARG A 230 8.47 -3.23 -23.91
CA ARG A 230 8.16 -1.80 -23.86
C ARG A 230 9.45 -0.98 -23.69
N LYS A 231 9.37 0.30 -24.04
CA LYS A 231 10.52 1.21 -23.99
C LYS A 231 10.20 2.44 -23.16
N ASN A 232 11.24 2.91 -22.48
CA ASN A 232 11.24 4.20 -21.77
C ASN A 232 10.15 4.33 -20.69
N LEU A 233 9.74 3.20 -20.10
CA LEU A 233 8.77 3.22 -19.00
C LEU A 233 9.35 3.96 -17.79
N GLY A 234 8.50 4.64 -17.04
CA GLY A 234 8.80 5.31 -15.80
C GLY A 234 8.05 4.70 -14.62
N ILE A 235 8.51 4.98 -13.40
CA ILE A 235 7.83 4.62 -12.16
C ILE A 235 7.52 5.87 -11.34
N HIS A 236 6.26 6.02 -10.98
CA HIS A 236 5.76 6.90 -9.92
C HIS A 236 4.66 6.13 -9.19
N SER A 237 5.02 5.48 -8.11
CA SER A 237 4.18 4.45 -7.47
C SER A 237 4.25 4.53 -5.96
N GLU A 238 3.18 4.16 -5.28
CA GLU A 238 3.20 3.98 -3.83
C GLU A 238 4.33 3.03 -3.43
N MET A 239 4.45 1.92 -4.13
CA MET A 239 5.46 0.90 -3.87
C MET A 239 5.97 0.25 -5.15
N ILE A 240 7.07 -0.50 -5.02
CA ILE A 240 7.55 -1.46 -6.01
C ILE A 240 7.94 -2.78 -5.36
N ALA A 241 7.92 -3.85 -6.18
CA ALA A 241 8.37 -5.19 -5.86
C ALA A 241 9.43 -5.68 -6.85
N ASP A 242 9.91 -6.91 -6.68
CA ASP A 242 11.03 -7.50 -7.47
C ASP A 242 10.81 -7.44 -8.98
N GLY A 243 9.57 -7.58 -9.48
CA GLY A 243 9.28 -7.56 -10.91
C GLY A 243 9.69 -6.27 -11.62
N VAL A 244 9.83 -5.15 -10.90
CA VAL A 244 10.34 -3.89 -11.46
C VAL A 244 11.83 -4.03 -11.83
N ILE A 245 12.61 -4.79 -11.06
CA ILE A 245 14.04 -5.01 -11.33
C ILE A 245 14.21 -5.71 -12.68
N ASP A 246 13.38 -6.70 -12.99
CA ASP A 246 13.45 -7.42 -14.27
C ASP A 246 13.29 -6.48 -15.47
N LEU A 247 12.39 -5.47 -15.35
CA LEU A 247 12.17 -4.47 -16.40
C LEU A 247 13.29 -3.43 -16.48
N VAL A 248 13.93 -3.09 -15.36
CA VAL A 248 15.13 -2.25 -15.35
C VAL A 248 16.30 -2.97 -16.04
N GLU A 249 16.54 -4.23 -15.68
CA GLU A 249 17.60 -5.06 -16.27
C GLU A 249 17.35 -5.32 -17.77
N ALA A 250 16.09 -5.45 -18.19
CA ALA A 250 15.71 -5.57 -19.60
C ALA A 250 15.81 -4.23 -20.37
N GLY A 251 16.04 -3.10 -19.67
CA GLY A 251 16.09 -1.77 -20.27
C GLY A 251 14.72 -1.17 -20.61
N ALA A 252 13.62 -1.83 -20.22
CA ALA A 252 12.26 -1.34 -20.42
C ALA A 252 11.94 -0.15 -19.51
N ILE A 253 12.40 -0.19 -18.25
CA ILE A 253 12.29 0.92 -17.29
C ILE A 253 13.61 1.67 -17.21
N ASN A 254 13.61 2.94 -17.64
CA ASN A 254 14.75 3.86 -17.50
C ASN A 254 14.33 5.25 -17.03
N CYS A 255 13.03 5.50 -16.89
CA CYS A 255 12.42 6.76 -16.46
C CYS A 255 12.81 7.98 -17.32
N SER A 256 13.33 7.79 -18.55
CA SER A 256 13.86 8.87 -19.39
C SER A 256 12.80 9.81 -19.95
N GLU A 257 11.54 9.36 -20.03
CA GLU A 257 10.42 10.16 -20.55
C GLU A 257 9.50 10.73 -19.46
N LYS A 258 9.81 10.51 -18.19
CA LYS A 258 9.02 11.10 -17.10
C LYS A 258 9.10 12.63 -17.09
N THR A 259 7.97 13.30 -16.90
CA THR A 259 7.90 14.76 -16.73
C THR A 259 8.37 15.19 -15.35
N LEU A 260 8.01 14.45 -14.30
CA LEU A 260 8.53 14.69 -12.95
C LEU A 260 9.67 13.72 -12.63
N HIS A 261 10.77 14.27 -12.09
CA HIS A 261 11.93 13.47 -11.68
C HIS A 261 12.45 12.56 -12.80
N ASN A 262 12.74 13.16 -13.96
CA ASN A 262 13.30 12.44 -15.10
C ASN A 262 14.51 11.59 -14.68
N GLY A 263 14.58 10.35 -15.18
CA GLY A 263 15.61 9.39 -14.82
C GLY A 263 15.50 8.80 -13.41
N LYS A 264 14.39 9.04 -12.68
CA LYS A 264 14.19 8.54 -11.31
C LYS A 264 12.88 7.77 -11.17
N MET A 265 12.94 6.65 -10.50
CA MET A 265 11.78 5.98 -9.92
C MET A 265 11.42 6.67 -8.61
N ILE A 266 10.17 7.08 -8.45
CA ILE A 266 9.67 7.74 -7.24
C ILE A 266 8.68 6.80 -6.56
N VAL A 267 8.98 6.42 -5.32
CA VAL A 267 8.14 5.52 -4.52
C VAL A 267 8.08 5.97 -3.07
N THR A 268 7.15 5.41 -2.28
CA THR A 268 7.11 5.71 -0.85
C THR A 268 7.60 4.55 0.03
N PHE A 269 7.48 3.31 -0.47
CA PHE A 269 8.10 2.15 0.20
C PHE A 269 8.40 1.01 -0.78
N LEU A 270 9.13 0.00 -0.29
CA LEU A 270 9.51 -1.20 -1.03
C LEU A 270 8.99 -2.44 -0.30
N MET A 271 8.58 -3.46 -1.05
CA MET A 271 8.18 -4.74 -0.48
C MET A 271 8.50 -5.87 -1.46
N GLY A 272 9.48 -6.68 -1.17
CA GLY A 272 9.94 -7.77 -2.04
C GLY A 272 10.90 -8.71 -1.31
N THR A 273 11.86 -9.25 -2.05
CA THR A 273 12.91 -10.10 -1.52
C THR A 273 14.19 -9.31 -1.24
N LYS A 274 15.19 -9.99 -0.69
CA LYS A 274 16.54 -9.43 -0.52
C LYS A 274 17.08 -8.81 -1.81
N ARG A 275 16.74 -9.37 -2.99
CA ARG A 275 17.14 -8.82 -4.30
C ARG A 275 16.68 -7.36 -4.45
N LEU A 276 15.44 -7.05 -4.06
CA LEU A 276 14.92 -5.68 -4.12
C LEU A 276 15.65 -4.75 -3.14
N TYR A 277 15.98 -5.24 -1.94
CA TYR A 277 16.67 -4.43 -0.94
C TYR A 277 18.14 -4.17 -1.34
N ASP A 278 18.81 -5.17 -1.92
CA ASP A 278 20.16 -5.01 -2.49
C ASP A 278 20.14 -4.03 -3.69
N PHE A 279 19.14 -4.13 -4.57
CA PHE A 279 18.94 -3.19 -5.68
C PHE A 279 18.70 -1.75 -5.19
N ALA A 280 18.00 -1.57 -4.08
CA ALA A 280 17.69 -0.27 -3.53
C ALA A 280 18.91 0.41 -2.86
N HIS A 281 19.87 -0.40 -2.34
CA HIS A 281 21.00 0.12 -1.61
C HIS A 281 21.89 1.04 -2.48
N ASN A 282 21.97 2.31 -2.08
CA ASN A 282 22.74 3.35 -2.79
C ASN A 282 22.42 3.46 -4.30
N ASN A 283 21.20 3.13 -4.71
CA ASN A 283 20.78 3.23 -6.10
C ASN A 283 20.27 4.64 -6.40
N PRO A 284 21.02 5.46 -7.18
CA PRO A 284 20.62 6.83 -7.47
C PRO A 284 19.38 6.93 -8.39
N MET A 285 18.96 5.85 -9.04
CA MET A 285 17.74 5.81 -9.85
C MET A 285 16.48 5.72 -8.99
N LEU A 286 16.59 5.20 -7.75
CA LEU A 286 15.49 5.02 -6.83
C LEU A 286 15.47 6.13 -5.76
N VAL A 287 14.33 6.81 -5.64
CA VAL A 287 14.16 7.91 -4.68
C VAL A 287 12.86 7.68 -3.89
N LEU A 288 12.99 7.56 -2.57
CA LEU A 288 11.85 7.43 -1.66
C LEU A 288 11.39 8.80 -1.16
N LYS A 289 10.09 9.02 -1.20
CA LYS A 289 9.47 10.25 -0.72
C LYS A 289 8.26 9.96 0.16
N PRO A 290 7.88 10.90 1.07
CA PRO A 290 6.68 10.76 1.88
C PRO A 290 5.42 10.53 1.04
N VAL A 291 4.48 9.81 1.61
CA VAL A 291 3.27 9.39 0.89
C VAL A 291 2.36 10.55 0.46
N ASP A 292 2.37 11.65 1.20
CA ASP A 292 1.65 12.88 0.85
C ASP A 292 2.25 13.63 -0.34
N TYR A 293 3.43 13.22 -0.81
CA TYR A 293 3.99 13.62 -2.08
C TYR A 293 3.70 12.57 -3.17
N VAL A 294 4.08 11.32 -2.94
CA VAL A 294 4.01 10.25 -3.96
C VAL A 294 2.56 9.98 -4.38
N ASN A 295 1.67 9.85 -3.41
CA ASN A 295 0.26 9.53 -3.63
C ASN A 295 -0.62 10.79 -3.81
N ASN A 296 -0.04 11.99 -3.76
CA ASN A 296 -0.83 13.20 -3.93
C ASN A 296 -1.41 13.28 -5.35
N PRO A 297 -2.76 13.31 -5.51
CA PRO A 297 -3.38 13.35 -6.83
C PRO A 297 -2.86 14.49 -7.71
N ALA A 298 -2.56 15.66 -7.13
CA ALA A 298 -2.02 16.80 -7.87
C ALA A 298 -0.56 16.59 -8.33
N VAL A 299 0.22 15.75 -7.63
CA VAL A 299 1.56 15.35 -8.05
C VAL A 299 1.49 14.25 -9.09
N VAL A 300 0.65 13.25 -8.87
CA VAL A 300 0.39 12.15 -9.81
C VAL A 300 -0.04 12.71 -11.17
N ALA A 301 -0.95 13.68 -11.19
CA ALA A 301 -1.47 14.33 -12.39
C ALA A 301 -0.40 14.99 -13.28
N LYS A 302 0.75 15.36 -12.72
CA LYS A 302 1.86 15.99 -13.45
C LYS A 302 2.78 14.99 -14.16
N ASN A 303 2.59 13.68 -13.94
CA ASN A 303 3.31 12.67 -14.71
C ASN A 303 2.59 12.42 -16.02
N ASN A 304 3.33 12.52 -17.12
CA ASN A 304 2.80 12.23 -18.44
C ASN A 304 2.51 10.74 -18.60
N ASN A 305 1.51 10.43 -19.44
CA ASN A 305 1.10 9.08 -19.80
C ASN A 305 1.03 8.16 -18.57
N MET A 306 0.37 8.66 -17.50
CA MET A 306 0.32 7.99 -16.21
C MET A 306 -0.69 6.84 -16.23
N VAL A 307 -0.25 5.64 -15.89
CA VAL A 307 -1.08 4.43 -15.82
C VAL A 307 -1.08 3.91 -14.39
N SER A 308 -2.25 3.87 -13.76
CA SER A 308 -2.42 3.25 -12.44
C SER A 308 -3.12 1.90 -12.55
N ILE A 309 -2.58 0.87 -11.87
CA ILE A 309 -3.12 -0.50 -11.87
C ILE A 309 -3.38 -0.92 -10.44
N ASN A 310 -4.65 -1.15 -10.13
CA ASN A 310 -5.12 -1.54 -8.80
C ASN A 310 -6.06 -2.75 -8.92
N SER A 311 -6.40 -3.36 -7.78
CA SER A 311 -7.25 -4.55 -7.73
C SER A 311 -8.57 -4.29 -7.02
N ALA A 312 -9.54 -5.21 -7.21
CA ALA A 312 -10.83 -5.16 -6.55
C ALA A 312 -11.26 -6.54 -6.04
N LEU A 313 -12.12 -6.51 -5.03
CA LEU A 313 -12.84 -7.69 -4.52
C LEU A 313 -14.16 -7.89 -5.26
N GLN A 314 -14.86 -6.78 -5.62
CA GLN A 314 -16.15 -6.79 -6.29
C GLN A 314 -16.36 -5.51 -7.10
N VAL A 315 -17.13 -5.61 -8.18
CA VAL A 315 -17.60 -4.48 -9.00
C VAL A 315 -19.08 -4.68 -9.34
N ASP A 316 -19.91 -3.65 -9.16
CA ASP A 316 -21.31 -3.72 -9.55
C ASP A 316 -21.54 -3.23 -11.00
N PHE A 317 -22.78 -3.42 -11.51
CA PHE A 317 -23.16 -3.01 -12.86
C PHE A 317 -22.98 -1.51 -13.17
N MET A 318 -22.91 -0.68 -12.14
CA MET A 318 -22.68 0.75 -12.32
C MET A 318 -21.19 1.10 -12.36
N GLY A 319 -20.32 0.14 -12.08
CA GLY A 319 -18.86 0.35 -11.98
C GLY A 319 -18.41 0.85 -10.61
N GLN A 320 -19.20 0.64 -9.55
CA GLN A 320 -18.75 0.87 -8.17
C GLN A 320 -17.80 -0.25 -7.76
N VAL A 321 -16.64 0.09 -7.24
CA VAL A 321 -15.57 -0.85 -6.87
C VAL A 321 -15.48 -1.00 -5.37
N VAL A 322 -15.51 -2.24 -4.90
CA VAL A 322 -15.20 -2.63 -3.53
C VAL A 322 -13.81 -3.27 -3.51
N ALA A 323 -12.89 -2.74 -2.72
CA ALA A 323 -11.53 -3.25 -2.60
C ALA A 323 -11.07 -3.47 -1.15
N CYS A 324 -11.68 -2.81 -0.17
CA CYS A 324 -11.22 -2.82 1.22
C CYS A 324 -12.17 -3.50 2.22
N SER A 325 -13.32 -4.02 1.76
CA SER A 325 -14.27 -4.75 2.63
C SER A 325 -14.86 -5.98 1.92
N ILE A 326 -15.38 -6.92 2.69
CA ILE A 326 -16.15 -8.08 2.22
C ILE A 326 -17.47 -8.07 3.00
N GLY A 327 -18.55 -7.63 2.35
CA GLY A 327 -19.79 -7.30 3.05
C GLY A 327 -19.50 -6.27 4.15
N THR A 328 -19.94 -6.55 5.37
CA THR A 328 -19.74 -5.69 6.55
C THR A 328 -18.33 -5.81 7.18
N LYS A 329 -17.49 -6.73 6.72
CA LYS A 329 -16.18 -6.97 7.33
C LYS A 329 -15.11 -6.09 6.69
N GLN A 330 -14.36 -5.34 7.50
CA GLN A 330 -13.19 -4.61 7.05
C GLN A 330 -12.08 -5.60 6.68
N PHE A 331 -11.62 -5.57 5.43
CA PHE A 331 -10.59 -6.49 4.92
C PHE A 331 -9.20 -5.87 4.88
N SER A 332 -9.11 -4.61 4.47
CA SER A 332 -7.85 -3.86 4.38
C SER A 332 -8.10 -2.37 4.69
N GLY A 333 -7.44 -1.47 4.07
CA GLY A 333 -7.72 -0.05 3.94
C GLY A 333 -7.75 0.32 2.46
N VAL A 334 -8.04 1.56 2.15
CA VAL A 334 -8.04 2.06 0.77
C VAL A 334 -6.63 2.08 0.18
N GLY A 335 -5.59 2.24 1.03
CA GLY A 335 -4.23 2.49 0.57
C GLY A 335 -4.18 3.71 -0.34
N GLY A 336 -3.39 3.62 -1.41
CA GLY A 336 -3.29 4.66 -2.42
C GLY A 336 -4.19 4.49 -3.65
N GLN A 337 -5.07 3.48 -3.68
CA GLN A 337 -5.87 3.19 -4.87
C GLN A 337 -6.63 4.43 -5.39
N VAL A 338 -7.38 5.10 -4.52
CA VAL A 338 -8.18 6.27 -4.91
C VAL A 338 -7.29 7.48 -5.19
N ASP A 339 -6.17 7.61 -4.49
CA ASP A 339 -5.19 8.66 -4.73
C ASP A 339 -4.71 8.64 -6.18
N PHE A 340 -4.27 7.46 -6.64
CA PHE A 340 -3.79 7.27 -8.01
C PHE A 340 -4.91 7.31 -9.05
N VAL A 341 -6.07 6.69 -8.79
CA VAL A 341 -7.22 6.76 -9.70
C VAL A 341 -7.63 8.22 -9.98
N ARG A 342 -7.67 9.05 -8.95
CA ARG A 342 -7.97 10.49 -9.09
C ARG A 342 -6.84 11.24 -9.76
N GLY A 343 -5.58 10.97 -9.36
CA GLY A 343 -4.43 11.63 -9.96
C GLY A 343 -4.34 11.40 -11.45
N VAL A 344 -4.49 10.16 -11.93
CA VAL A 344 -4.47 9.87 -13.38
C VAL A 344 -5.66 10.44 -14.11
N ALA A 345 -6.82 10.54 -13.48
CA ALA A 345 -7.99 11.18 -14.08
C ALA A 345 -7.80 12.69 -14.31
N MET A 346 -6.88 13.31 -13.57
CA MET A 346 -6.51 14.72 -13.64
C MET A 346 -5.24 14.95 -14.48
N ALA A 347 -4.68 13.91 -15.14
CA ALA A 347 -3.42 14.01 -15.87
C ALA A 347 -3.44 15.16 -16.86
N GLU A 348 -2.42 16.04 -16.77
CA GLU A 348 -2.36 17.30 -17.53
C GLU A 348 -2.26 17.07 -19.04
N ASP A 349 -1.68 15.94 -19.46
CA ASP A 349 -1.56 15.54 -20.87
C ASP A 349 -2.83 14.86 -21.45
N GLY A 350 -3.84 14.61 -20.62
CA GLY A 350 -5.09 13.95 -21.00
C GLY A 350 -4.94 12.45 -21.32
N LYS A 351 -3.77 11.83 -21.11
CA LYS A 351 -3.49 10.43 -21.43
C LYS A 351 -3.56 9.49 -20.22
N GLY A 352 -3.76 10.04 -19.02
CA GLY A 352 -3.84 9.24 -17.80
C GLY A 352 -4.97 8.21 -17.86
N ILE A 353 -4.67 6.96 -17.52
CA ILE A 353 -5.63 5.87 -17.42
C ILE A 353 -5.54 5.14 -16.10
N SER A 354 -6.67 4.76 -15.53
CA SER A 354 -6.73 3.89 -14.36
C SER A 354 -7.36 2.55 -14.70
N ILE A 355 -6.70 1.48 -14.27
CA ILE A 355 -7.10 0.10 -14.49
C ILE A 355 -7.41 -0.52 -13.14
N ILE A 356 -8.60 -1.09 -13.01
CA ILE A 356 -8.97 -2.00 -11.92
C ILE A 356 -8.96 -3.41 -12.49
N ALA A 357 -7.98 -4.21 -12.09
CA ALA A 357 -7.76 -5.56 -12.59
C ALA A 357 -8.12 -6.60 -11.53
N MET A 358 -8.93 -7.59 -11.89
CA MET A 358 -9.36 -8.63 -10.96
C MET A 358 -9.76 -9.92 -11.71
N PRO A 359 -9.62 -11.11 -11.11
CA PRO A 359 -10.28 -12.30 -11.62
C PRO A 359 -11.80 -12.09 -11.67
N SER A 360 -12.46 -12.59 -12.69
CA SER A 360 -13.91 -12.42 -12.83
C SER A 360 -14.73 -13.15 -11.76
N VAL A 361 -14.14 -14.19 -11.15
CA VAL A 361 -14.77 -15.03 -10.12
C VAL A 361 -13.77 -15.38 -9.00
N THR A 362 -14.34 -15.79 -7.88
CA THR A 362 -13.64 -16.55 -6.83
C THR A 362 -14.13 -17.99 -6.86
N LYS A 363 -13.21 -18.97 -6.96
CA LYS A 363 -13.54 -20.39 -6.87
C LYS A 363 -13.36 -20.86 -5.43
N LYS A 364 -14.43 -21.41 -4.83
CA LYS A 364 -14.35 -22.04 -3.51
C LYS A 364 -13.73 -23.44 -3.61
N LYS A 365 -13.34 -24.01 -2.48
CA LYS A 365 -12.76 -25.37 -2.39
C LYS A 365 -13.70 -26.46 -2.89
N ASP A 366 -15.01 -26.25 -2.76
CA ASP A 366 -16.08 -27.15 -3.23
C ASP A 366 -16.40 -27.01 -4.73
N GLY A 367 -15.66 -26.16 -5.46
CA GLY A 367 -15.87 -25.87 -6.88
C GLY A 367 -16.90 -24.77 -7.15
N THR A 368 -17.59 -24.25 -6.15
CA THR A 368 -18.57 -23.16 -6.31
C THR A 368 -17.88 -21.91 -6.88
N ILE A 369 -18.48 -21.33 -7.89
CA ILE A 369 -18.05 -20.09 -8.53
C ILE A 369 -18.84 -18.91 -7.95
N ILE A 370 -18.14 -17.89 -7.46
CA ILE A 370 -18.73 -16.63 -7.01
C ILE A 370 -18.28 -15.53 -7.95
N SER A 371 -19.23 -14.90 -8.65
CA SER A 371 -18.94 -13.75 -9.51
C SER A 371 -18.45 -12.56 -8.69
N LYS A 372 -17.41 -11.90 -9.18
CA LYS A 372 -16.94 -10.61 -8.67
C LYS A 372 -17.58 -9.42 -9.39
N ILE A 373 -18.24 -9.69 -10.53
CA ILE A 373 -19.09 -8.73 -11.22
C ILE A 373 -20.54 -9.05 -10.81
N THR A 374 -21.21 -8.08 -10.18
CA THR A 374 -22.51 -8.29 -9.54
C THR A 374 -23.53 -7.24 -9.95
N PRO A 375 -24.84 -7.51 -9.89
CA PRO A 375 -25.87 -6.51 -10.13
C PRO A 375 -25.78 -5.34 -9.14
N TYR A 376 -25.52 -5.65 -7.87
CA TYR A 376 -25.45 -4.72 -6.74
C TYR A 376 -24.22 -5.03 -5.90
N ILE A 377 -23.67 -4.03 -5.22
CA ILE A 377 -22.68 -4.24 -4.17
C ILE A 377 -23.30 -5.03 -3.03
N ASP A 378 -22.53 -5.95 -2.44
CA ASP A 378 -22.96 -6.71 -1.27
C ASP A 378 -23.39 -5.78 -0.13
N HIS A 379 -24.41 -6.20 0.59
CA HIS A 379 -24.94 -5.43 1.71
C HIS A 379 -23.84 -5.10 2.73
N GLY A 380 -23.71 -3.81 3.05
CA GLY A 380 -22.73 -3.31 4.00
C GLY A 380 -21.30 -3.19 3.46
N ALA A 381 -21.03 -3.55 2.21
CA ALA A 381 -19.72 -3.36 1.62
C ALA A 381 -19.42 -1.88 1.34
N ALA A 382 -18.19 -1.46 1.61
CA ALA A 382 -17.75 -0.10 1.37
C ALA A 382 -17.34 0.11 -0.09
N VAL A 383 -17.87 1.14 -0.75
CA VAL A 383 -17.42 1.57 -2.07
C VAL A 383 -16.05 2.23 -1.91
N THR A 384 -15.00 1.55 -2.33
CA THR A 384 -13.62 2.06 -2.27
C THR A 384 -13.37 3.07 -3.37
N THR A 385 -13.65 2.69 -4.64
CA THR A 385 -13.59 3.62 -5.78
C THR A 385 -14.98 3.78 -6.37
N ASN A 386 -15.44 5.03 -6.38
CA ASN A 386 -16.80 5.32 -6.80
C ASN A 386 -16.94 5.27 -8.33
N ARG A 387 -18.20 5.15 -8.82
CA ARG A 387 -18.52 5.01 -10.25
C ARG A 387 -18.12 6.19 -11.13
N TYR A 388 -17.82 7.34 -10.56
CA TYR A 388 -17.41 8.54 -11.33
C TYR A 388 -15.91 8.54 -11.61
N ASP A 389 -15.11 7.91 -10.76
CA ASP A 389 -13.66 7.87 -10.86
C ASP A 389 -13.15 6.65 -11.68
N VAL A 390 -13.91 5.55 -11.73
CA VAL A 390 -13.51 4.30 -12.42
C VAL A 390 -13.43 4.50 -13.94
N ASP A 391 -12.32 4.05 -14.57
CA ASP A 391 -12.12 4.10 -16.02
C ASP A 391 -12.14 2.71 -16.65
N TYR A 392 -11.12 1.87 -16.44
CA TYR A 392 -11.07 0.53 -17.00
C TYR A 392 -11.24 -0.54 -15.92
N ILE A 393 -12.05 -1.55 -16.22
CA ILE A 393 -12.15 -2.81 -15.48
C ILE A 393 -11.60 -3.90 -16.39
N VAL A 394 -10.66 -4.71 -15.87
CA VAL A 394 -10.02 -5.79 -16.64
C VAL A 394 -10.18 -7.11 -15.88
N THR A 395 -10.59 -8.13 -16.62
CA THR A 395 -10.62 -9.53 -16.14
C THR A 395 -9.87 -10.41 -17.13
N GLU A 396 -9.76 -11.70 -16.86
CA GLU A 396 -9.19 -12.70 -17.78
C GLU A 396 -9.98 -12.83 -19.09
N TYR A 397 -11.23 -12.31 -19.16
CA TYR A 397 -12.10 -12.36 -20.35
C TYR A 397 -12.10 -11.07 -21.16
N GLY A 398 -11.37 -10.04 -20.74
CA GLY A 398 -11.25 -8.81 -21.54
C GLY A 398 -11.25 -7.51 -20.74
N ILE A 399 -11.53 -6.44 -21.46
CA ILE A 399 -11.44 -5.05 -21.00
C ILE A 399 -12.80 -4.39 -21.12
N ALA A 400 -13.28 -3.74 -20.05
CA ALA A 400 -14.49 -2.94 -20.02
C ALA A 400 -14.14 -1.49 -19.65
N ARG A 401 -14.32 -0.55 -20.55
CA ARG A 401 -14.18 0.88 -20.26
C ARG A 401 -15.48 1.42 -19.69
N MET A 402 -15.39 2.13 -18.55
CA MET A 402 -16.54 2.71 -17.85
C MET A 402 -16.80 4.17 -18.24
N LYS A 403 -15.71 4.96 -18.38
CA LYS A 403 -15.84 6.37 -18.76
C LYS A 403 -16.52 6.55 -20.11
N GLY A 404 -17.38 7.56 -20.20
CA GLY A 404 -18.15 7.86 -21.42
C GLY A 404 -19.37 6.95 -21.67
N LYS A 405 -19.65 5.97 -20.79
CA LYS A 405 -20.81 5.06 -20.92
C LYS A 405 -21.93 5.42 -19.94
N ASN A 406 -23.17 5.29 -20.40
CA ASN A 406 -24.36 5.30 -19.55
C ASN A 406 -24.44 4.00 -18.71
N LEU A 407 -25.35 3.92 -17.74
CA LEU A 407 -25.41 2.81 -16.80
C LEU A 407 -25.70 1.46 -17.48
N LYS A 408 -26.56 1.42 -18.47
CA LYS A 408 -26.87 0.19 -19.21
C LYS A 408 -25.67 -0.31 -19.98
N ASP A 409 -24.94 0.58 -20.64
CA ASP A 409 -23.76 0.24 -21.43
C ASP A 409 -22.57 -0.15 -20.54
N ARG A 410 -22.46 0.40 -19.32
CA ARG A 410 -21.51 -0.07 -18.30
C ARG A 410 -21.81 -1.51 -17.90
N ALA A 411 -23.09 -1.81 -17.57
CA ALA A 411 -23.50 -3.15 -17.19
C ALA A 411 -23.23 -4.16 -18.30
N ARG A 412 -23.58 -3.82 -19.56
CA ARG A 412 -23.28 -4.70 -20.70
C ARG A 412 -21.79 -4.93 -20.87
N ALA A 413 -20.96 -3.90 -20.78
CA ALA A 413 -19.52 -4.03 -20.87
C ALA A 413 -18.94 -4.94 -19.77
N LEU A 414 -19.43 -4.82 -18.54
CA LEU A 414 -19.01 -5.67 -17.41
C LEU A 414 -19.48 -7.12 -17.59
N ILE A 415 -20.70 -7.36 -18.00
CA ILE A 415 -21.22 -8.71 -18.24
C ILE A 415 -20.42 -9.41 -19.34
N ASN A 416 -20.01 -8.70 -20.38
CA ASN A 416 -19.19 -9.27 -21.46
C ASN A 416 -17.80 -9.77 -21.00
N ILE A 417 -17.24 -9.21 -19.93
CA ILE A 417 -15.98 -9.63 -19.34
C ILE A 417 -16.15 -10.50 -18.08
N ALA A 418 -17.36 -10.88 -17.72
CA ALA A 418 -17.65 -11.83 -16.64
C ALA A 418 -17.30 -13.26 -17.05
N HIS A 419 -17.17 -14.17 -16.08
CA HIS A 419 -16.98 -15.60 -16.35
C HIS A 419 -18.16 -16.15 -17.17
N PRO A 420 -17.91 -16.97 -18.21
CA PRO A 420 -18.98 -17.49 -19.08
C PRO A 420 -20.16 -18.11 -18.32
N ASP A 421 -19.88 -18.93 -17.31
CA ASP A 421 -20.91 -19.66 -16.55
C ASP A 421 -21.87 -18.77 -15.76
N VAL A 422 -21.51 -17.49 -15.53
CA VAL A 422 -22.38 -16.55 -14.79
C VAL A 422 -23.06 -15.51 -15.69
N ARG A 423 -22.69 -15.44 -16.97
CA ARG A 423 -23.16 -14.37 -17.87
C ARG A 423 -24.67 -14.38 -18.07
N GLU A 424 -25.26 -15.56 -18.27
CA GLU A 424 -26.72 -15.64 -18.49
C GLU A 424 -27.50 -15.15 -17.28
N GLY A 425 -27.12 -15.60 -16.06
CA GLY A 425 -27.73 -15.07 -14.84
C GLY A 425 -27.55 -13.55 -14.67
N LEU A 426 -26.38 -13.02 -15.06
CA LEU A 426 -26.15 -11.58 -15.03
C LEU A 426 -26.96 -10.80 -16.08
N LYS A 427 -27.29 -11.42 -17.23
CA LYS A 427 -28.20 -10.82 -18.23
C LYS A 427 -29.64 -10.75 -17.72
N ASP A 428 -30.10 -11.79 -17.02
CA ASP A 428 -31.40 -11.78 -16.39
C ASP A 428 -31.50 -10.68 -15.32
N GLU A 429 -30.45 -10.55 -14.49
CA GLU A 429 -30.37 -9.48 -13.50
C GLU A 429 -30.27 -8.08 -14.16
N PHE A 430 -29.61 -7.96 -15.32
CA PHE A 430 -29.61 -6.72 -16.09
C PHE A 430 -31.03 -6.37 -16.55
N ALA A 431 -31.76 -7.34 -17.11
CA ALA A 431 -33.14 -7.11 -17.57
C ALA A 431 -34.04 -6.67 -16.42
N ASN A 432 -33.93 -7.33 -15.27
CA ASN A 432 -34.69 -6.99 -14.05
C ASN A 432 -34.34 -5.58 -13.53
N ARG A 433 -33.04 -5.26 -13.43
CA ARG A 433 -32.58 -3.98 -12.86
C ARG A 433 -32.90 -2.78 -13.74
N PHE A 434 -32.76 -2.91 -15.04
CA PHE A 434 -32.86 -1.79 -15.97
C PHE A 434 -34.18 -1.76 -16.75
N ASN A 435 -35.06 -2.74 -16.54
CA ASN A 435 -36.30 -2.94 -17.28
C ASN A 435 -36.06 -2.81 -18.81
N ALA A 436 -35.04 -3.54 -19.30
CA ALA A 436 -34.56 -3.49 -20.67
C ALA A 436 -33.94 -4.82 -21.10
N ALA A 437 -34.04 -5.17 -22.38
CA ALA A 437 -33.29 -6.29 -22.93
C ALA A 437 -31.78 -6.03 -22.92
N PHE A 438 -31.01 -7.11 -22.77
CA PHE A 438 -29.54 -7.06 -22.78
C PHE A 438 -28.98 -6.66 -24.15
#